data_4ae381d184a3b52de721e4e673412f8e
#
_entry.id   4ae381d184a3b52de721e4e673412f8e
#
_cell.length_a   1.000
_cell.length_b   1.000
_cell.length_c   1.000
_cell.angle_alpha   90.00
_cell.angle_beta   90.00
_cell.angle_gamma   90.00
#
_symmetry.space_group_name_H-M   'P 1'
#
loop_
_entity.id
_entity.type
_entity.pdbx_description
1 polymer ?
#
loop_
_entity_poly.entity_id
_entity_poly.type
_entity_poly.pdbx_seq_one_letter_code
_entity_poly.pdbx_strand_id
1 'polypeptide(L)'
;NSEETDHATADDSGSDMNDELLRPQPDKDFISDPAPVILILVILLLLGLPGIIIGGGGIASLYFSIMDPDSAESTLLVVWEPLAIFMSLFGLLIIGILRMVLVKIMSVHRLRVKHSTDLLVFDSTYRGREHHFEERRLSEAVYLEYRETTHRSHDSEGNSTTSTWITAIVHGRSSEEEEWKLRISDLVERYQSKQEKALEIADAIGIELEVRIRT
;
A
#
# COMPACT_ATOMS: atom_id res chain seq x y z
N ASN A 1 49.74 43.38 -49.41
CA ASN A 1 48.30 43.14 -49.52
C ASN A 1 48.02 41.62 -49.24
N SER A 2 47.72 41.34 -48.01
CA SER A 2 47.33 40.02 -47.54
C SER A 2 45.88 40.17 -47.06
N GLU A 3 44.97 39.55 -47.79
CA GLU A 3 43.56 39.38 -47.38
C GLU A 3 43.50 38.19 -46.47
N GLU A 4 43.13 38.45 -45.23
CA GLU A 4 42.85 37.49 -44.16
C GLU A 4 41.35 37.14 -44.20
N THR A 5 41.07 35.91 -44.67
CA THR A 5 39.70 35.37 -44.70
C THR A 5 39.38 34.75 -43.37
N ASP A 6 38.58 35.43 -42.57
CA ASP A 6 37.93 34.91 -41.35
C ASP A 6 36.94 33.77 -41.71
N HIS A 7 37.28 32.54 -41.38
CA HIS A 7 36.36 31.43 -41.36
C HIS A 7 35.56 31.48 -40.03
N ALA A 8 34.34 31.96 -40.10
CA ALA A 8 33.36 31.78 -39.03
C ALA A 8 33.04 30.29 -38.89
N THR A 9 33.50 29.70 -37.79
CA THR A 9 33.05 28.36 -37.31
C THR A 9 31.62 28.49 -36.87
N ALA A 10 30.69 27.95 -37.68
CA ALA A 10 29.29 27.75 -37.26
C ALA A 10 29.24 26.75 -36.10
N ASP A 11 28.72 27.25 -35.01
CA ASP A 11 28.51 26.51 -33.75
C ASP A 11 27.45 25.40 -33.98
N ASP A 12 27.88 24.14 -34.06
CA ASP A 12 27.05 22.96 -34.24
C ASP A 12 26.53 22.48 -32.89
N SER A 13 25.88 23.39 -32.13
CA SER A 13 25.30 23.07 -30.81
C SER A 13 23.85 22.61 -30.86
N GLY A 14 23.31 22.38 -32.06
CA GLY A 14 21.87 22.05 -32.24
C GLY A 14 21.51 20.57 -32.30
N SER A 15 22.48 19.65 -32.42
CA SER A 15 22.18 18.22 -32.67
C SER A 15 22.05 17.36 -31.40
N ASP A 16 22.67 17.75 -30.29
CA ASP A 16 22.72 16.92 -29.08
C ASP A 16 21.39 16.88 -28.30
N MET A 17 20.55 17.91 -28.43
CA MET A 17 19.30 17.99 -27.67
C MET A 17 18.19 17.07 -28.21
N ASN A 18 18.25 16.70 -29.49
CA ASN A 18 17.26 15.78 -30.10
C ASN A 18 17.59 14.29 -29.88
N ASP A 19 18.86 13.93 -29.69
CA ASP A 19 19.27 12.56 -29.47
C ASP A 19 18.97 12.04 -28.05
N GLU A 20 18.86 12.96 -27.08
CA GLU A 20 18.50 12.61 -25.70
C GLU A 20 17.01 12.26 -25.54
N LEU A 21 16.14 12.85 -26.38
CA LEU A 21 14.70 12.56 -26.44
C LEU A 21 14.37 11.23 -27.11
N LEU A 22 15.28 10.63 -27.85
CA LEU A 22 15.09 9.36 -28.57
C LEU A 22 15.63 8.13 -27.83
N ARG A 23 16.28 8.30 -26.68
CA ARG A 23 16.73 7.18 -25.89
C ARG A 23 15.54 6.48 -25.25
N PRO A 24 15.31 5.18 -25.48
CA PRO A 24 14.27 4.43 -24.79
C PRO A 24 14.52 4.54 -23.27
N GLN A 25 13.52 5.00 -22.55
CA GLN A 25 13.62 5.06 -21.09
C GLN A 25 13.89 3.65 -20.54
N PRO A 26 14.82 3.50 -19.59
CA PRO A 26 15.11 2.20 -19.00
C PRO A 26 13.93 1.68 -18.19
N ASP A 27 13.73 0.38 -18.19
CA ASP A 27 12.78 -0.29 -17.31
C ASP A 27 13.08 0.08 -15.84
N LYS A 28 12.05 0.34 -15.06
CA LYS A 28 12.19 0.81 -13.68
C LYS A 28 11.28 0.04 -12.74
N ASP A 29 11.83 -0.39 -11.60
CA ASP A 29 11.12 -1.10 -10.54
C ASP A 29 11.01 -0.22 -9.28
N PHE A 30 9.80 -0.06 -8.78
CA PHE A 30 9.50 0.57 -7.49
C PHE A 30 9.05 -0.50 -6.53
N ILE A 31 9.72 -0.63 -5.38
CA ILE A 31 9.43 -1.65 -4.37
C ILE A 31 9.18 -0.94 -3.04
N SER A 32 8.07 -1.27 -2.37
CA SER A 32 7.78 -0.72 -1.06
C SER A 32 8.75 -1.25 0.00
N ASP A 33 9.16 -0.37 0.91
CA ASP A 33 9.92 -0.80 2.08
C ASP A 33 9.07 -1.73 2.96
N PRO A 34 9.67 -2.78 3.54
CA PRO A 34 8.98 -3.63 4.50
C PRO A 34 8.63 -2.82 5.75
N ALA A 35 7.47 -3.15 6.36
CA ALA A 35 7.10 -2.52 7.62
C ALA A 35 8.16 -2.76 8.70
N PRO A 36 8.43 -1.77 9.56
CA PRO A 36 9.42 -1.92 10.62
C PRO A 36 9.00 -3.06 11.58
N VAL A 37 9.95 -3.92 11.91
CA VAL A 37 9.73 -5.10 12.78
C VAL A 37 9.11 -4.70 14.12
N ILE A 38 9.48 -3.54 14.66
CA ILE A 38 8.93 -3.00 15.92
C ILE A 38 7.40 -2.83 15.81
N LEU A 39 6.90 -2.28 14.70
CA LEU A 39 5.47 -2.11 14.50
C LEU A 39 4.73 -3.44 14.50
N ILE A 40 5.31 -4.46 13.85
CA ILE A 40 4.74 -5.82 13.82
C ILE A 40 4.68 -6.40 15.23
N LEU A 41 5.75 -6.26 16.02
CA LEU A 41 5.80 -6.72 17.41
C LEU A 41 4.77 -6.02 18.30
N VAL A 42 4.61 -4.70 18.17
CA VAL A 42 3.59 -3.94 18.90
C VAL A 42 2.19 -4.42 18.57
N ILE A 43 1.88 -4.64 17.30
CA ILE A 43 0.56 -5.15 16.87
C ILE A 43 0.32 -6.58 17.39
N LEU A 44 1.32 -7.45 17.33
CA LEU A 44 1.23 -8.81 17.88
C LEU A 44 0.99 -8.79 19.39
N LEU A 45 1.61 -7.87 20.12
CA LEU A 45 1.45 -7.74 21.56
C LEU A 45 0.07 -7.14 21.92
N LEU A 46 -0.39 -6.12 21.19
CA LEU A 46 -1.65 -5.42 21.50
C LEU A 46 -2.89 -6.21 21.09
N LEU A 47 -2.85 -6.94 19.98
CA LEU A 47 -4.00 -7.68 19.46
C LEU A 47 -3.84 -9.19 19.58
N GLY A 48 -2.63 -9.72 19.38
CA GLY A 48 -2.39 -11.16 19.38
C GLY A 48 -2.51 -11.76 20.77
N LEU A 49 -1.86 -11.15 21.76
CA LEU A 49 -1.86 -11.67 23.14
C LEU A 49 -3.28 -11.66 23.74
N PRO A 50 -4.07 -10.56 23.72
CA PRO A 50 -5.45 -10.58 24.19
C PRO A 50 -6.33 -11.58 23.42
N GLY A 51 -6.18 -11.66 22.08
CA GLY A 51 -6.94 -12.60 21.26
C GLY A 51 -6.70 -14.07 21.67
N ILE A 52 -5.45 -14.44 21.95
CA ILE A 52 -5.09 -15.79 22.41
C ILE A 52 -5.60 -16.04 23.82
N ILE A 53 -5.45 -15.11 24.75
CA ILE A 53 -5.90 -15.25 26.14
C ILE A 53 -7.42 -15.38 26.18
N ILE A 54 -8.15 -14.50 25.52
CA ILE A 54 -9.61 -14.48 25.52
C ILE A 54 -10.16 -15.71 24.80
N GLY A 55 -9.70 -15.96 23.55
CA GLY A 55 -10.17 -17.09 22.76
C GLY A 55 -9.76 -18.44 23.35
N GLY A 56 -8.51 -18.57 23.79
CA GLY A 56 -7.99 -19.78 24.42
C GLY A 56 -8.67 -20.08 25.76
N GLY A 57 -8.92 -19.06 26.58
CA GLY A 57 -9.67 -19.17 27.83
C GLY A 57 -11.11 -19.65 27.61
N GLY A 58 -11.80 -19.09 26.59
CA GLY A 58 -13.14 -19.53 26.22
C GLY A 58 -13.18 -21.00 25.77
N ILE A 59 -12.26 -21.38 24.87
CA ILE A 59 -12.16 -22.77 24.38
C ILE A 59 -11.83 -23.74 25.52
N ALA A 60 -10.88 -23.41 26.41
CA ALA A 60 -10.53 -24.23 27.55
C ALA A 60 -11.72 -24.39 28.50
N SER A 61 -12.47 -23.34 28.78
CA SER A 61 -13.68 -23.36 29.59
C SER A 61 -14.74 -24.30 29.01
N LEU A 62 -15.00 -24.24 27.71
CA LEU A 62 -15.93 -25.15 27.02
C LEU A 62 -15.45 -26.60 27.07
N TYR A 63 -14.14 -26.83 26.89
CA TYR A 63 -13.56 -28.18 26.98
C TYR A 63 -13.76 -28.82 28.38
N PHE A 64 -13.49 -28.04 29.44
CA PHE A 64 -13.70 -28.54 30.82
C PHE A 64 -15.18 -28.77 31.12
N SER A 65 -16.09 -27.92 30.64
CA SER A 65 -17.54 -28.09 30.80
C SER A 65 -18.06 -29.39 30.16
N ILE A 66 -17.48 -29.82 29.03
CA ILE A 66 -17.85 -31.05 28.32
C ILE A 66 -17.25 -32.28 28.99
N MET A 67 -16.01 -32.19 29.52
CA MET A 67 -15.29 -33.35 30.08
C MET A 67 -15.67 -33.67 31.51
N ASP A 68 -16.17 -32.72 32.29
CA ASP A 68 -16.60 -32.92 33.69
C ASP A 68 -18.01 -32.35 33.90
N PRO A 69 -19.05 -33.03 33.37
CA PRO A 69 -20.44 -32.59 33.50
C PRO A 69 -20.97 -32.64 34.93
N ASP A 70 -20.37 -33.41 35.82
CA ASP A 70 -20.81 -33.53 37.23
C ASP A 70 -20.43 -32.29 38.06
N SER A 71 -19.43 -31.55 37.66
CA SER A 71 -19.12 -30.23 38.22
C SER A 71 -20.16 -29.17 37.80
N ALA A 72 -21.02 -29.49 36.86
CA ALA A 72 -21.99 -28.65 36.19
C ALA A 72 -23.31 -28.39 36.96
N GLU A 73 -23.54 -29.04 38.10
CA GLU A 73 -24.79 -28.85 38.88
C GLU A 73 -24.92 -27.47 39.58
N SER A 74 -23.93 -26.63 39.51
CA SER A 74 -24.05 -25.25 40.03
C SER A 74 -24.70 -24.35 38.99
N THR A 75 -25.71 -23.57 39.43
CA THR A 75 -26.45 -22.54 38.69
C THR A 75 -25.55 -21.53 37.94
N LEU A 76 -24.26 -21.52 38.24
CA LEU A 76 -23.23 -20.73 37.59
C LEU A 76 -22.93 -21.20 36.14
N LEU A 77 -23.05 -22.49 35.83
CA LEU A 77 -22.70 -23.03 34.52
C LEU A 77 -23.62 -22.60 33.40
N VAL A 78 -24.91 -22.41 33.68
CA VAL A 78 -25.89 -21.92 32.70
C VAL A 78 -25.51 -20.50 32.17
N VAL A 79 -24.80 -19.72 32.98
CA VAL A 79 -24.31 -18.38 32.57
C VAL A 79 -22.92 -18.47 31.95
N TRP A 80 -22.09 -19.44 32.36
CA TRP A 80 -20.72 -19.58 31.88
C TRP A 80 -20.62 -20.14 30.45
N GLU A 81 -21.49 -21.07 30.06
CA GLU A 81 -21.43 -21.62 28.69
C GLU A 81 -21.65 -20.57 27.58
N PRO A 82 -22.72 -19.71 27.64
CA PRO A 82 -22.87 -18.67 26.64
C PRO A 82 -21.72 -17.66 26.67
N LEU A 83 -21.18 -17.37 27.86
CA LEU A 83 -20.02 -16.48 27.99
C LEU A 83 -18.77 -17.11 27.39
N ALA A 84 -18.51 -18.37 27.62
CA ALA A 84 -17.37 -19.09 27.05
C ALA A 84 -17.45 -19.16 25.51
N ILE A 85 -18.63 -19.39 24.95
CA ILE A 85 -18.88 -19.34 23.50
C ILE A 85 -18.60 -17.92 22.98
N PHE A 86 -19.14 -16.90 23.65
CA PHE A 86 -18.92 -15.51 23.25
C PHE A 86 -17.42 -15.15 23.27
N MET A 87 -16.71 -15.50 24.34
CA MET A 87 -15.27 -15.25 24.48
C MET A 87 -14.47 -15.97 23.39
N SER A 88 -14.82 -17.21 23.06
CA SER A 88 -14.18 -17.96 21.97
C SER A 88 -14.39 -17.30 20.62
N LEU A 89 -15.62 -16.91 20.29
CA LEU A 89 -15.95 -16.22 19.04
C LEU A 89 -15.27 -14.85 18.96
N PHE A 90 -15.25 -14.10 20.07
CA PHE A 90 -14.59 -12.80 20.13
C PHE A 90 -13.08 -12.92 19.98
N GLY A 91 -12.45 -13.93 20.60
CA GLY A 91 -11.03 -14.22 20.41
C GLY A 91 -10.70 -14.58 18.96
N LEU A 92 -11.53 -15.41 18.31
CA LEU A 92 -11.38 -15.74 16.89
C LEU A 92 -11.53 -14.50 15.98
N LEU A 93 -12.46 -13.60 16.30
CA LEU A 93 -12.63 -12.32 15.59
C LEU A 93 -11.35 -11.46 15.69
N ILE A 94 -10.78 -11.32 16.91
CA ILE A 94 -9.53 -10.57 17.11
C ILE A 94 -8.39 -11.19 16.30
N ILE A 95 -8.25 -12.52 16.32
CA ILE A 95 -7.22 -13.22 15.54
C ILE A 95 -7.44 -13.01 14.03
N GLY A 96 -8.70 -13.01 13.57
CA GLY A 96 -9.05 -12.70 12.18
C GLY A 96 -8.63 -11.28 11.76
N ILE A 97 -8.95 -10.29 12.59
CA ILE A 97 -8.54 -8.90 12.38
C ILE A 97 -7.01 -8.78 12.38
N LEU A 98 -6.34 -9.41 13.35
CA LEU A 98 -4.88 -9.43 13.43
C LEU A 98 -4.26 -9.99 12.14
N ARG A 99 -4.80 -11.10 11.63
CA ARG A 99 -4.34 -11.69 10.36
C ARG A 99 -4.48 -10.69 9.20
N MET A 100 -5.64 -10.02 9.07
CA MET A 100 -5.87 -9.03 8.01
C MET A 100 -4.88 -7.87 8.10
N VAL A 101 -4.67 -7.35 9.31
CA VAL A 101 -3.72 -6.26 9.57
C VAL A 101 -2.29 -6.68 9.23
N LEU A 102 -1.86 -7.88 9.67
CA LEU A 102 -0.53 -8.39 9.38
C LEU A 102 -0.31 -8.62 7.88
N VAL A 103 -1.29 -9.17 7.18
CA VAL A 103 -1.20 -9.34 5.71
C VAL A 103 -0.98 -7.98 5.05
N LYS A 104 -1.79 -6.96 5.40
CA LYS A 104 -1.67 -5.62 4.83
C LYS A 104 -0.30 -4.98 5.14
N ILE A 105 0.18 -5.07 6.38
CA ILE A 105 1.42 -4.43 6.82
C ILE A 105 2.67 -5.13 6.27
N MET A 106 2.65 -6.46 6.18
CA MET A 106 3.78 -7.26 5.71
C MET A 106 3.79 -7.50 4.21
N SER A 107 2.77 -7.05 3.48
CA SER A 107 2.76 -7.14 2.02
C SER A 107 3.81 -6.20 1.44
N VAL A 108 4.56 -6.70 0.47
CA VAL A 108 5.48 -5.92 -0.35
C VAL A 108 4.74 -5.56 -1.63
N HIS A 109 4.67 -4.27 -1.93
CA HIS A 109 4.06 -3.75 -3.14
C HIS A 109 5.15 -3.40 -4.13
N ARG A 110 4.99 -3.82 -5.38
CA ARG A 110 5.95 -3.56 -6.45
C ARG A 110 5.20 -2.99 -7.66
N LEU A 111 5.74 -1.91 -8.20
CA LEU A 111 5.33 -1.36 -9.49
C LEU A 111 6.50 -1.49 -10.46
N ARG A 112 6.29 -2.18 -11.56
CA ARG A 112 7.26 -2.36 -12.63
C ARG A 112 6.81 -1.58 -13.86
N VAL A 113 7.64 -0.65 -14.28
CA VAL A 113 7.47 0.14 -15.50
C VAL A 113 8.40 -0.45 -16.55
N LYS A 114 7.84 -1.11 -17.55
CA LYS A 114 8.58 -1.81 -18.60
C LYS A 114 8.36 -1.14 -19.94
N HIS A 115 9.23 -0.20 -20.28
CA HIS A 115 9.19 0.49 -21.57
C HIS A 115 9.50 -0.45 -22.75
N SER A 116 10.34 -1.46 -22.52
CA SER A 116 10.71 -2.47 -23.52
C SER A 116 9.54 -3.30 -24.04
N THR A 117 8.51 -3.51 -23.23
CA THR A 117 7.34 -4.33 -23.53
C THR A 117 6.02 -3.59 -23.46
N ASP A 118 6.05 -2.28 -23.28
CA ASP A 118 4.86 -1.41 -23.12
C ASP A 118 3.94 -1.88 -21.97
N LEU A 119 4.52 -2.28 -20.83
CA LEU A 119 3.77 -2.84 -19.71
C LEU A 119 3.98 -2.06 -18.41
N LEU A 120 2.87 -1.81 -17.73
CA LEU A 120 2.80 -1.33 -16.34
C LEU A 120 2.24 -2.46 -15.48
N VAL A 121 3.06 -3.01 -14.59
CA VAL A 121 2.70 -4.17 -13.76
C VAL A 121 2.75 -3.79 -12.29
N PHE A 122 1.61 -3.91 -11.61
CA PHE A 122 1.53 -3.73 -10.17
C PHE A 122 1.25 -5.08 -9.50
N ASP A 123 2.13 -5.47 -8.60
CA ASP A 123 1.96 -6.70 -7.82
C ASP A 123 2.10 -6.44 -6.32
N SER A 124 1.36 -7.22 -5.55
CA SER A 124 1.43 -7.21 -4.09
C SER A 124 1.64 -8.64 -3.60
N THR A 125 2.74 -8.87 -2.89
CA THR A 125 3.13 -10.19 -2.41
C THR A 125 3.19 -10.23 -0.88
N TYR A 126 2.69 -11.32 -0.29
CA TYR A 126 2.79 -11.62 1.13
C TYR A 126 3.38 -13.01 1.32
N ARG A 127 4.52 -13.13 2.04
CA ARG A 127 5.25 -14.38 2.25
C ARG A 127 5.54 -15.15 0.95
N GLY A 128 5.88 -14.42 -0.12
CA GLY A 128 6.17 -15.00 -1.43
C GLY A 128 4.96 -15.48 -2.22
N ARG A 129 3.73 -15.25 -1.72
CA ARG A 129 2.49 -15.51 -2.47
C ARG A 129 1.93 -14.21 -2.98
N GLU A 130 1.56 -14.20 -4.25
CA GLU A 130 0.89 -13.08 -4.88
C GLU A 130 -0.54 -12.96 -4.36
N HIS A 131 -0.92 -11.74 -3.92
CA HIS A 131 -2.24 -11.41 -3.44
C HIS A 131 -3.02 -10.57 -4.41
N HIS A 132 -2.31 -9.71 -5.14
CA HIS A 132 -2.88 -8.78 -6.08
C HIS A 132 -1.93 -8.63 -7.25
N PHE A 133 -2.45 -8.73 -8.45
CA PHE A 133 -1.70 -8.56 -9.69
C PHE A 133 -2.57 -7.83 -10.69
N GLU A 134 -2.07 -6.70 -11.18
CA GLU A 134 -2.67 -5.95 -12.27
C GLU A 134 -1.63 -5.63 -13.32
N GLU A 135 -2.01 -5.81 -14.57
CA GLU A 135 -1.21 -5.49 -15.74
C GLU A 135 -1.99 -4.57 -16.67
N ARG A 136 -1.35 -3.49 -17.09
CA ARG A 136 -1.90 -2.48 -18.01
C ARG A 136 -0.85 -2.11 -19.04
N ARG A 137 -1.29 -1.56 -20.18
CA ARG A 137 -0.38 -1.00 -21.15
C ARG A 137 0.14 0.35 -20.68
N LEU A 138 1.44 0.53 -20.76
CA LEU A 138 2.11 1.77 -20.35
C LEU A 138 1.68 2.94 -21.24
N SER A 139 1.55 2.70 -22.56
CA SER A 139 1.10 3.68 -23.55
C SER A 139 -0.33 4.19 -23.36
N GLU A 140 -1.15 3.45 -22.60
CA GLU A 140 -2.52 3.83 -22.27
C GLU A 140 -2.63 4.71 -21.03
N ALA A 141 -1.54 4.85 -20.23
CA ALA A 141 -1.52 5.69 -19.04
C ALA A 141 -1.59 7.17 -19.43
N VAL A 142 -2.45 7.95 -18.75
CA VAL A 142 -2.72 9.35 -19.08
C VAL A 142 -2.17 10.30 -18.03
N TYR A 143 -2.48 10.06 -16.75
CA TYR A 143 -1.98 10.86 -15.64
C TYR A 143 -1.97 10.07 -14.33
N LEU A 144 -1.15 10.51 -13.36
CA LEU A 144 -1.13 10.02 -12.00
C LEU A 144 -1.83 11.04 -11.08
N GLU A 145 -2.94 10.65 -10.47
CA GLU A 145 -3.60 11.44 -9.44
C GLU A 145 -2.96 11.14 -8.08
N TYR A 146 -2.40 12.17 -7.44
CA TYR A 146 -1.95 12.12 -6.04
C TYR A 146 -2.86 13.02 -5.21
N ARG A 147 -3.55 12.42 -4.24
CA ARG A 147 -4.43 13.15 -3.32
C ARG A 147 -3.99 12.93 -1.89
N GLU A 148 -3.83 14.03 -1.18
CA GLU A 148 -3.60 14.03 0.26
C GLU A 148 -4.81 14.67 0.95
N THR A 149 -5.39 13.95 1.92
CA THR A 149 -6.54 14.44 2.69
C THR A 149 -6.19 14.38 4.17
N THR A 150 -6.21 15.54 4.83
CA THR A 150 -5.91 15.68 6.24
C THR A 150 -7.20 15.86 7.03
N HIS A 151 -7.44 14.96 7.99
CA HIS A 151 -8.55 15.07 8.93
C HIS A 151 -8.04 15.46 10.31
N ARG A 152 -8.60 16.52 10.86
CA ARG A 152 -8.39 16.90 12.26
C ARG A 152 -9.60 16.46 13.06
N SER A 153 -9.37 15.66 14.10
CA SER A 153 -10.36 15.26 15.08
C SER A 153 -9.99 15.88 16.42
N HIS A 154 -10.97 16.45 17.11
CA HIS A 154 -10.82 16.93 18.50
C HIS A 154 -11.55 15.95 19.40
N ASP A 155 -10.88 15.51 20.47
CA ASP A 155 -11.53 14.76 21.53
C ASP A 155 -12.28 15.69 22.50
N SER A 156 -13.05 15.10 23.41
CA SER A 156 -13.80 15.85 24.44
C SER A 156 -12.90 16.59 25.44
N GLU A 157 -11.60 16.29 25.47
CA GLU A 157 -10.59 16.89 26.34
C GLU A 157 -9.81 18.02 25.65
N GLY A 158 -10.14 18.31 24.36
CA GLY A 158 -9.51 19.37 23.57
C GLY A 158 -8.21 18.97 22.90
N ASN A 159 -7.79 17.69 22.97
CA ASN A 159 -6.64 17.21 22.23
C ASN A 159 -6.98 17.07 20.76
N SER A 160 -6.10 17.51 19.87
CA SER A 160 -6.30 17.37 18.43
C SER A 160 -5.45 16.23 17.87
N THR A 161 -6.12 15.30 17.20
CA THR A 161 -5.46 14.24 16.43
C THR A 161 -5.57 14.56 14.95
N THR A 162 -4.43 14.52 14.26
CA THR A 162 -4.38 14.72 12.81
C THR A 162 -4.08 13.40 12.13
N SER A 163 -4.94 12.97 11.22
CA SER A 163 -4.73 11.80 10.37
C SER A 163 -4.66 12.22 8.90
N THR A 164 -3.66 11.74 8.19
CA THR A 164 -3.46 12.03 6.77
C THR A 164 -3.63 10.76 5.95
N TRP A 165 -4.52 10.83 4.98
CA TRP A 165 -4.81 9.74 4.04
C TRP A 165 -4.26 10.09 2.67
N ILE A 166 -3.58 9.12 2.05
CA ILE A 166 -3.01 9.27 0.72
C ILE A 166 -3.74 8.37 -0.26
N THR A 167 -4.03 8.94 -1.41
CA THR A 167 -4.54 8.20 -2.56
C THR A 167 -3.65 8.50 -3.75
N ALA A 168 -3.09 7.45 -4.35
CA ALA A 168 -2.30 7.54 -5.58
C ALA A 168 -2.90 6.55 -6.59
N ILE A 169 -3.35 7.07 -7.75
CA ILE A 169 -4.06 6.30 -8.77
C ILE A 169 -3.49 6.70 -10.14
N VAL A 170 -3.01 5.72 -10.88
CA VAL A 170 -2.71 5.91 -12.32
C VAL A 170 -4.02 5.76 -13.07
N HIS A 171 -4.38 6.77 -13.83
CA HIS A 171 -5.52 6.79 -14.73
C HIS A 171 -5.04 6.52 -16.15
N GLY A 172 -5.76 5.68 -16.86
CA GLY A 172 -5.47 5.37 -18.24
C GLY A 172 -6.74 5.21 -19.05
N ARG A 173 -6.55 5.18 -20.38
CA ARG A 173 -7.63 4.97 -21.34
C ARG A 173 -7.18 3.95 -22.37
N SER A 174 -7.95 2.88 -22.49
CA SER A 174 -7.73 1.83 -23.50
C SER A 174 -8.00 2.36 -24.92
N SER A 175 -7.49 1.66 -25.91
CA SER A 175 -7.79 1.90 -27.33
C SER A 175 -9.32 1.81 -27.67
N GLU A 176 -10.10 1.14 -26.83
CA GLU A 176 -11.57 1.05 -26.93
C GLU A 176 -12.29 2.18 -26.16
N GLU A 177 -11.56 3.23 -25.75
CA GLU A 177 -12.03 4.36 -24.93
C GLU A 177 -12.51 3.98 -23.52
N GLU A 178 -12.27 2.76 -23.07
CA GLU A 178 -12.55 2.36 -21.70
C GLU A 178 -11.52 2.98 -20.72
N GLU A 179 -12.03 3.66 -19.71
CA GLU A 179 -11.19 4.21 -18.62
C GLU A 179 -10.83 3.10 -17.65
N TRP A 180 -9.54 3.03 -17.29
CA TRP A 180 -9.07 2.16 -16.24
C TRP A 180 -8.33 2.94 -15.15
N LYS A 181 -8.24 2.35 -13.95
CA LYS A 181 -7.59 2.94 -12.78
C LYS A 181 -6.74 1.89 -12.10
N LEU A 182 -5.45 2.19 -11.92
CA LEU A 182 -4.53 1.36 -11.18
C LEU A 182 -4.18 2.06 -9.87
N ARG A 183 -4.62 1.48 -8.74
CA ARG A 183 -4.38 2.06 -7.42
C ARG A 183 -3.02 1.63 -6.88
N ILE A 184 -2.12 2.60 -6.68
CA ILE A 184 -0.77 2.39 -6.15
C ILE A 184 -0.56 3.06 -4.78
N SER A 185 -1.65 3.44 -4.10
CA SER A 185 -1.60 4.15 -2.80
C SER A 185 -0.76 3.41 -1.77
N ASP A 186 -0.94 2.09 -1.64
CA ASP A 186 -0.23 1.27 -0.66
C ASP A 186 1.29 1.23 -0.90
N LEU A 187 1.73 1.39 -2.16
CA LEU A 187 3.14 1.55 -2.51
C LEU A 187 3.65 2.93 -2.06
N VAL A 188 2.95 3.99 -2.44
CA VAL A 188 3.37 5.39 -2.17
C VAL A 188 3.37 5.71 -0.67
N GLU A 189 2.39 5.20 0.09
CA GLU A 189 2.29 5.39 1.55
C GLU A 189 3.51 4.90 2.33
N ARG A 190 4.25 3.93 1.79
CA ARG A 190 5.44 3.34 2.43
C ARG A 190 6.68 4.22 2.38
N TYR A 191 6.71 5.21 1.52
CA TYR A 191 7.86 6.11 1.39
C TYR A 191 7.73 7.32 2.32
N GLN A 192 8.87 7.84 2.78
CA GLN A 192 8.92 9.04 3.62
C GLN A 192 8.44 10.28 2.85
N SER A 193 9.01 10.49 1.63
CA SER A 193 8.65 11.58 0.74
C SER A 193 7.63 11.10 -0.29
N LYS A 194 6.37 11.03 0.12
CA LYS A 194 5.30 10.38 -0.65
C LYS A 194 4.99 11.10 -1.96
N GLN A 195 4.94 12.44 -1.93
CA GLN A 195 4.70 13.25 -3.13
C GLN A 195 5.86 13.17 -4.11
N GLU A 196 7.12 13.22 -3.62
CA GLU A 196 8.30 13.06 -4.47
C GLU A 196 8.32 11.68 -5.12
N LYS A 197 7.92 10.64 -4.37
CA LYS A 197 7.82 9.30 -4.93
C LYS A 197 6.74 9.18 -5.99
N ALA A 198 5.59 9.84 -5.79
CA ALA A 198 4.54 9.89 -6.80
C ALA A 198 5.04 10.61 -8.08
N LEU A 199 5.82 11.69 -7.92
CA LEU A 199 6.44 12.40 -9.04
C LEU A 199 7.45 11.50 -9.77
N GLU A 200 8.32 10.82 -9.04
CA GLU A 200 9.29 9.87 -9.62
C GLU A 200 8.62 8.74 -10.40
N ILE A 201 7.47 8.26 -9.93
CA ILE A 201 6.68 7.24 -10.62
C ILE A 201 6.04 7.84 -11.88
N ALA A 202 5.46 9.04 -11.80
CA ALA A 202 4.85 9.72 -12.94
C ALA A 202 5.90 9.97 -14.05
N ASP A 203 7.08 10.45 -13.68
CA ASP A 203 8.21 10.65 -14.60
C ASP A 203 8.66 9.35 -15.24
N ALA A 204 8.73 8.27 -14.45
CA ALA A 204 9.12 6.94 -14.97
C ALA A 204 8.09 6.35 -15.93
N ILE A 205 6.80 6.65 -15.75
CA ILE A 205 5.73 6.25 -16.67
C ILE A 205 5.69 7.18 -17.90
N GLY A 206 6.16 8.42 -17.76
CA GLY A 206 6.10 9.46 -18.80
C GLY A 206 4.75 10.18 -18.84
N ILE A 207 4.08 10.32 -17.69
CA ILE A 207 2.76 10.95 -17.53
C ILE A 207 2.81 12.13 -16.57
N GLU A 208 1.78 12.99 -16.65
CA GLU A 208 1.63 14.13 -15.75
C GLU A 208 1.19 13.70 -14.34
N LEU A 209 1.75 14.37 -13.30
CA LEU A 209 1.30 14.24 -11.93
C LEU A 209 0.27 15.30 -11.58
N GLU A 210 -0.95 14.89 -11.28
CA GLU A 210 -2.01 15.77 -10.78
C GLU A 210 -2.06 15.73 -9.25
N VAL A 211 -1.67 16.82 -8.58
CA VAL A 211 -1.63 16.91 -7.12
C VAL A 211 -2.88 17.61 -6.59
N ARG A 212 -3.59 16.94 -5.66
CA ARG A 212 -4.76 17.48 -4.95
C ARG A 212 -4.58 17.37 -3.45
N ILE A 213 -4.38 18.50 -2.77
CA ILE A 213 -4.27 18.57 -1.31
C ILE A 213 -5.57 19.14 -0.75
N ARG A 214 -6.20 18.39 0.17
CA ARG A 214 -7.37 18.85 0.95
C ARG A 214 -7.00 18.86 2.43
N THR A 215 -7.08 20.02 3.03
CA THR A 215 -6.90 20.27 4.46
C THR A 215 -8.24 20.39 5.18
#